data_3e9cd97f5cc10d1a5952c2c816a47120
#
_entry.id   3e9cd97f5cc10d1a5952c2c816a47120
#
_cell.length_a   1.000
_cell.length_b   1.000
_cell.length_c   1.000
_cell.angle_alpha   90.00
_cell.angle_beta   90.00
_cell.angle_gamma   90.00
#
_symmetry.space_group_name_H-M   'P 1'
#
loop_
_entity.id
_entity.type
_entity.pdbx_description
1 polymer ?
#
loop_
_entity_poly.entity_id
_entity_poly.type
_entity_poly.pdbx_seq_one_letter_code
_entity_poly.pdbx_strand_id
1 'polypeptide(L)'
;PEKRVAVILPESGDQRWASLIKGMKQSAKENHIHLVICNTDDIENAEAEKEAIEEQKNNHIDAFIVLPAPGTDTKEMLTKECSDVPVILVVEDLYTEDAEATSKFSVVAPDYYEMGKYIGGQINSRKQTIGIVVGRKDTEAAASAVRGLTDALEGSDCQILWQYYQEKDQDVCEKVKEQPKVDTLVVLDPGALDQLGDQFEETQEEVQEETQEEAREETQEQGAGTKIYGIGSSMKAIALQDYGKTQGLVVLDGYEIGYKSVEEIAKKIKNRLYKMESHETEVKIMDQDTKLLDDEIERFLYSYE
;
A
#
# COMPACT_ATOMS: atom_id res chain seq x y z
N PRO A 1 18.81 -20.64 -21.44
CA PRO A 1 18.40 -20.66 -20.02
C PRO A 1 17.47 -19.49 -19.73
N GLU A 2 16.46 -19.74 -18.89
CA GLU A 2 15.55 -18.70 -18.45
C GLU A 2 16.32 -17.61 -17.69
N LYS A 3 15.93 -16.37 -17.92
CA LYS A 3 16.45 -15.24 -17.16
C LYS A 3 15.81 -15.19 -15.77
N ARG A 4 16.59 -14.81 -14.77
CA ARG A 4 16.19 -14.81 -13.37
C ARG A 4 16.00 -13.38 -12.90
N VAL A 5 14.80 -13.10 -12.34
CA VAL A 5 14.45 -11.80 -11.79
C VAL A 5 14.14 -11.96 -10.30
N ALA A 6 14.88 -11.27 -9.46
CA ALA A 6 14.67 -11.26 -8.03
C ALA A 6 13.69 -10.14 -7.63
N VAL A 7 12.75 -10.46 -6.76
CA VAL A 7 11.76 -9.53 -6.23
C VAL A 7 12.06 -9.28 -4.76
N ILE A 8 12.25 -8.02 -4.40
CA ILE A 8 12.53 -7.56 -3.03
C ILE A 8 11.32 -6.79 -2.53
N LEU A 9 10.57 -7.42 -1.63
CA LEU A 9 9.44 -6.84 -0.91
C LEU A 9 9.68 -6.98 0.59
N PRO A 10 9.27 -6.02 1.42
CA PRO A 10 9.34 -6.22 2.87
C PRO A 10 8.31 -7.26 3.29
N GLU A 11 8.64 -8.08 4.29
CA GLU A 11 7.74 -9.12 4.79
C GLU A 11 7.10 -9.93 3.63
N SER A 12 7.94 -10.56 2.83
CA SER A 12 7.57 -11.21 1.57
C SER A 12 6.47 -12.27 1.70
N GLY A 13 6.29 -12.85 2.87
CA GLY A 13 5.22 -13.82 3.17
C GLY A 13 3.89 -13.18 3.56
N ASP A 14 3.80 -11.85 3.65
CA ASP A 14 2.56 -11.18 4.02
C ASP A 14 1.50 -11.31 2.91
N GLN A 15 0.27 -11.61 3.31
CA GLN A 15 -0.85 -11.80 2.39
C GLN A 15 -1.21 -10.55 1.59
N ARG A 16 -0.83 -9.36 2.06
CA ARG A 16 -1.02 -8.11 1.31
C ARG A 16 -0.38 -8.14 -0.09
N TRP A 17 0.64 -8.97 -0.27
CA TRP A 17 1.35 -9.12 -1.55
C TRP A 17 0.75 -10.19 -2.47
N ALA A 18 -0.29 -10.89 -2.05
CA ALA A 18 -0.85 -12.03 -2.81
C ALA A 18 -1.25 -11.65 -4.24
N SER A 19 -1.99 -10.56 -4.41
CA SER A 19 -2.41 -10.07 -5.72
C SER A 19 -1.24 -9.62 -6.59
N LEU A 20 -0.30 -8.88 -6.00
CA LEU A 20 0.93 -8.42 -6.65
C LEU A 20 1.76 -9.60 -7.18
N ILE A 21 2.02 -10.57 -6.33
CA ILE A 21 2.83 -11.75 -6.66
C ILE A 21 2.12 -12.60 -7.72
N LYS A 22 0.80 -12.71 -7.66
CA LYS A 22 0.03 -13.42 -8.70
C LYS A 22 0.20 -12.77 -10.06
N GLY A 23 0.09 -11.46 -10.15
CA GLY A 23 0.33 -10.71 -11.40
C GLY A 23 1.76 -10.89 -11.90
N MET A 24 2.73 -10.85 -11.00
CA MET A 24 4.14 -11.11 -11.33
C MET A 24 4.35 -12.52 -11.88
N LYS A 25 3.78 -13.53 -11.25
CA LYS A 25 3.91 -14.93 -11.69
C LYS A 25 3.28 -15.16 -13.07
N GLN A 26 2.12 -14.56 -13.33
CA GLN A 26 1.46 -14.68 -14.63
C GLN A 26 2.32 -14.03 -15.73
N SER A 27 2.80 -12.82 -15.49
CA SER A 27 3.66 -12.12 -16.44
C SER A 27 4.99 -12.84 -16.65
N ALA A 28 5.58 -13.40 -15.60
CA ALA A 28 6.82 -14.18 -15.68
C ALA A 28 6.64 -15.44 -16.54
N LYS A 29 5.51 -16.12 -16.39
CA LYS A 29 5.16 -17.28 -17.22
C LYS A 29 5.06 -16.90 -18.70
N GLU A 30 4.37 -15.82 -19.02
CA GLU A 30 4.19 -15.34 -20.39
C GLU A 30 5.49 -14.86 -21.02
N ASN A 31 6.40 -14.34 -20.23
CA ASN A 31 7.69 -13.79 -20.70
C ASN A 31 8.87 -14.74 -20.50
N HIS A 32 8.63 -15.98 -20.09
CA HIS A 32 9.65 -16.99 -19.83
C HIS A 32 10.73 -16.52 -18.85
N ILE A 33 10.30 -15.87 -17.76
CA ILE A 33 11.15 -15.39 -16.67
C ILE A 33 11.05 -16.36 -15.49
N HIS A 34 12.20 -16.70 -14.92
CA HIS A 34 12.25 -17.37 -13.63
C HIS A 34 12.21 -16.32 -12.54
N LEU A 35 11.09 -16.24 -11.84
CA LEU A 35 10.87 -15.27 -10.78
C LEU A 35 11.35 -15.82 -9.43
N VAL A 36 12.18 -15.05 -8.75
CA VAL A 36 12.70 -15.39 -7.42
C VAL A 36 12.12 -14.39 -6.42
N ILE A 37 11.12 -14.81 -5.66
CA ILE A 37 10.60 -13.99 -4.55
C ILE A 37 11.54 -14.18 -3.36
N CYS A 38 12.29 -13.13 -3.02
CA CYS A 38 13.24 -13.20 -1.91
C CYS A 38 12.51 -13.31 -0.58
N ASN A 39 12.95 -14.22 0.27
CA ASN A 39 12.40 -14.36 1.61
C ASN A 39 12.94 -13.23 2.49
N THR A 40 12.08 -12.34 2.92
CA THR A 40 12.43 -11.17 3.72
C THR A 40 11.52 -11.04 4.92
N ASP A 41 12.08 -10.47 5.98
CA ASP A 41 11.33 -9.89 7.07
C ASP A 41 11.03 -8.42 6.76
N ASP A 42 10.84 -7.59 7.78
CA ASP A 42 10.69 -6.16 7.57
C ASP A 42 11.99 -5.55 7.01
N ILE A 43 11.82 -4.57 6.12
CA ILE A 43 12.92 -3.79 5.54
C ILE A 43 12.74 -2.34 5.97
N GLU A 44 13.41 -1.95 7.05
CA GLU A 44 13.21 -0.65 7.69
C GLU A 44 13.94 0.50 7.00
N ASN A 45 15.02 0.21 6.27
CA ASN A 45 15.90 1.23 5.72
C ASN A 45 16.72 0.70 4.54
N ALA A 46 17.47 1.58 3.90
CA ALA A 46 18.33 1.27 2.77
C ALA A 46 19.38 0.19 3.09
N GLU A 47 19.93 0.18 4.30
CA GLU A 47 20.94 -0.81 4.70
C GLU A 47 20.36 -2.23 4.74
N ALA A 48 19.17 -2.39 5.28
CA ALA A 48 18.46 -3.68 5.29
C ALA A 48 18.12 -4.16 3.87
N GLU A 49 17.72 -3.24 2.99
CA GLU A 49 17.43 -3.55 1.59
C GLU A 49 18.69 -3.93 0.82
N LYS A 50 19.78 -3.23 1.07
CA LYS A 50 21.10 -3.56 0.52
C LYS A 50 21.51 -4.99 0.84
N GLU A 51 21.33 -5.42 2.09
CA GLU A 51 21.63 -6.80 2.50
C GLU A 51 20.80 -7.82 1.71
N ALA A 52 19.52 -7.57 1.51
CA ALA A 52 18.64 -8.43 0.71
C ALA A 52 19.09 -8.51 -0.75
N ILE A 53 19.51 -7.40 -1.34
CA ILE A 53 20.02 -7.34 -2.70
C ILE A 53 21.36 -8.09 -2.83
N GLU A 54 22.28 -7.85 -1.92
CA GLU A 54 23.61 -8.49 -1.93
C GLU A 54 23.52 -10.02 -1.80
N GLU A 55 22.59 -10.49 -0.97
CA GLU A 55 22.33 -11.92 -0.82
C GLU A 55 21.94 -12.59 -2.14
N GLN A 56 21.22 -11.88 -3.01
CA GLN A 56 20.77 -12.38 -4.30
C GLN A 56 21.80 -12.25 -5.42
N LYS A 57 22.76 -11.36 -5.31
CA LYS A 57 23.78 -11.15 -6.35
C LYS A 57 24.58 -12.40 -6.70
N ASN A 58 24.80 -13.27 -5.73
CA ASN A 58 25.51 -14.52 -5.91
C ASN A 58 24.69 -15.62 -6.59
N ASN A 59 23.41 -15.38 -6.85
CA ASN A 59 22.46 -16.34 -7.42
C ASN A 59 22.22 -16.16 -8.93
N HIS A 60 23.11 -15.49 -9.62
CA HIS A 60 23.01 -15.23 -11.08
C HIS A 60 21.69 -14.52 -11.45
N ILE A 61 21.40 -13.44 -10.77
CA ILE A 61 20.21 -12.62 -11.02
C ILE A 61 20.48 -11.68 -12.20
N ASP A 62 19.55 -11.64 -13.16
CA ASP A 62 19.64 -10.80 -14.34
C ASP A 62 18.98 -9.42 -14.17
N ALA A 63 18.06 -9.29 -13.22
CA ALA A 63 17.37 -8.03 -12.92
C ALA A 63 16.68 -8.07 -11.55
N PHE A 64 16.35 -6.90 -11.01
CA PHE A 64 15.63 -6.75 -9.75
C PHE A 64 14.33 -5.98 -9.94
N ILE A 65 13.30 -6.41 -9.23
CA ILE A 65 12.06 -5.68 -8.98
C ILE A 65 12.04 -5.35 -7.49
N VAL A 66 12.00 -4.07 -7.13
CA VAL A 66 12.22 -3.63 -5.75
C VAL A 66 11.11 -2.68 -5.31
N LEU A 67 10.53 -2.94 -4.15
CA LEU A 67 9.76 -1.95 -3.41
C LEU A 67 10.78 -1.15 -2.58
N PRO A 68 11.00 0.14 -2.87
CA PRO A 68 12.09 0.88 -2.24
C PRO A 68 11.90 1.02 -0.72
N ALA A 69 12.97 0.80 0.02
CA ALA A 69 13.00 0.98 1.46
C ALA A 69 12.74 2.44 1.86
N PRO A 70 12.21 2.69 3.07
CA PRO A 70 12.07 4.05 3.59
C PRO A 70 13.39 4.82 3.65
N GLY A 71 13.31 6.13 3.52
CA GLY A 71 14.43 7.04 3.71
C GLY A 71 14.99 7.62 2.42
N THR A 72 15.80 8.65 2.56
CA THR A 72 16.43 9.39 1.45
C THR A 72 17.68 8.71 0.90
N ASP A 73 18.22 7.72 1.61
CA ASP A 73 19.45 7.00 1.25
C ASP A 73 19.21 5.91 0.21
N THR A 74 17.98 5.51 -0.01
CA THR A 74 17.62 4.35 -0.83
C THR A 74 17.99 4.53 -2.29
N LYS A 75 17.84 5.73 -2.83
CA LYS A 75 18.21 6.04 -4.21
C LYS A 75 19.69 5.79 -4.49
N GLU A 76 20.55 6.29 -3.63
CA GLU A 76 22.00 6.12 -3.75
C GLU A 76 22.39 4.65 -3.61
N MET A 77 21.79 3.97 -2.64
CA MET A 77 22.00 2.53 -2.42
C MET A 77 21.64 1.71 -3.65
N LEU A 78 20.44 1.91 -4.22
CA LEU A 78 19.99 1.18 -5.42
C LEU A 78 20.84 1.50 -6.63
N THR A 79 21.22 2.76 -6.82
CA THR A 79 22.09 3.18 -7.93
C THR A 79 23.44 2.46 -7.89
N LYS A 80 24.00 2.32 -6.69
CA LYS A 80 25.28 1.68 -6.47
C LYS A 80 25.20 0.16 -6.57
N GLU A 81 24.23 -0.44 -5.84
CA GLU A 81 24.09 -1.90 -5.77
C GLU A 81 23.58 -2.53 -7.06
N CYS A 82 22.78 -1.83 -7.84
CA CYS A 82 22.18 -2.30 -9.09
C CYS A 82 22.82 -1.63 -10.33
N SER A 83 24.10 -1.21 -10.24
CA SER A 83 24.79 -0.56 -11.35
C SER A 83 24.99 -1.47 -12.57
N ASP A 84 25.08 -2.78 -12.35
CA ASP A 84 25.37 -3.79 -13.39
C ASP A 84 24.12 -4.48 -13.92
N VAL A 85 22.99 -4.34 -13.27
CA VAL A 85 21.74 -5.05 -13.60
C VAL A 85 20.56 -4.10 -13.64
N PRO A 86 19.59 -4.35 -14.53
CA PRO A 86 18.37 -3.54 -14.54
C PRO A 86 17.61 -3.65 -13.22
N VAL A 87 17.01 -2.55 -12.81
CA VAL A 87 16.10 -2.49 -11.67
C VAL A 87 14.87 -1.67 -12.03
N ILE A 88 13.71 -2.16 -11.62
CA ILE A 88 12.44 -1.44 -11.70
C ILE A 88 11.82 -1.38 -10.30
N LEU A 89 11.23 -0.24 -9.96
CA LEU A 89 10.54 -0.05 -8.70
C LEU A 89 9.07 -0.45 -8.83
N VAL A 90 8.51 -0.93 -7.75
CA VAL A 90 7.14 -1.43 -7.72
C VAL A 90 6.42 -0.94 -6.47
N VAL A 91 5.11 -0.71 -6.59
CA VAL A 91 4.19 -0.26 -5.55
C VAL A 91 4.31 1.23 -5.24
N GLU A 92 5.52 1.77 -5.10
CA GLU A 92 5.77 3.19 -4.86
C GLU A 92 7.12 3.63 -5.42
N ASP A 93 7.29 4.92 -5.58
CA ASP A 93 8.55 5.52 -6.01
C ASP A 93 9.49 5.73 -4.82
N LEU A 94 10.70 6.15 -5.11
CA LEU A 94 11.67 6.57 -4.11
C LEU A 94 11.16 7.78 -3.33
N TYR A 95 11.36 7.75 -2.02
CA TYR A 95 11.12 8.90 -1.17
C TYR A 95 12.17 9.98 -1.44
N THR A 96 11.72 11.21 -1.55
CA THR A 96 12.56 12.40 -1.65
C THR A 96 11.96 13.53 -0.83
N GLU A 97 12.80 14.34 -0.19
CA GLU A 97 12.36 15.54 0.52
C GLU A 97 11.94 16.65 -0.45
N ASP A 98 12.47 16.62 -1.67
CA ASP A 98 12.06 17.51 -2.75
C ASP A 98 10.96 16.87 -3.59
N ALA A 99 9.71 17.32 -3.40
CA ALA A 99 8.56 16.81 -4.12
C ALA A 99 8.63 17.01 -5.65
N GLU A 100 9.48 17.91 -6.14
CA GLU A 100 9.68 18.16 -7.56
C GLU A 100 10.82 17.31 -8.16
N ALA A 101 11.62 16.65 -7.33
CA ALA A 101 12.68 15.77 -7.80
C ALA A 101 12.07 14.52 -8.46
N THR A 102 12.49 14.25 -9.70
CA THR A 102 12.07 13.05 -10.41
C THR A 102 13.04 11.90 -10.14
N SER A 103 12.50 10.72 -9.93
CA SER A 103 13.28 9.48 -9.87
C SER A 103 13.89 9.19 -11.24
N LYS A 104 15.11 8.67 -11.26
CA LYS A 104 15.75 8.13 -12.47
C LYS A 104 15.34 6.68 -12.75
N PHE A 105 14.64 6.06 -11.80
CA PHE A 105 14.19 4.69 -11.91
C PHE A 105 12.80 4.64 -12.55
N SER A 106 12.55 3.61 -13.33
CA SER A 106 11.22 3.27 -13.79
C SER A 106 10.40 2.71 -12.64
N VAL A 107 9.15 3.11 -12.56
CA VAL A 107 8.25 2.76 -11.45
C VAL A 107 6.91 2.27 -12.00
N VAL A 108 6.40 1.19 -11.45
CA VAL A 108 5.02 0.76 -11.66
C VAL A 108 4.27 0.91 -10.33
N ALA A 109 3.39 1.91 -10.27
CA ALA A 109 2.71 2.30 -9.03
C ALA A 109 1.47 3.14 -9.33
N PRO A 110 0.50 3.20 -8.39
CA PRO A 110 -0.61 4.15 -8.50
C PRO A 110 -0.16 5.55 -8.07
N ASP A 111 -1.00 6.55 -8.32
CA ASP A 111 -0.79 7.93 -7.86
C ASP A 111 -1.35 8.13 -6.46
N TYR A 112 -0.50 8.09 -5.46
CA TYR A 112 -0.89 8.25 -4.04
C TYR A 112 -1.36 9.66 -3.70
N TYR A 113 -0.83 10.68 -4.36
CA TYR A 113 -1.30 12.05 -4.19
C TYR A 113 -2.77 12.18 -4.60
N GLU A 114 -3.12 11.69 -5.77
CA GLU A 114 -4.50 11.72 -6.26
C GLU A 114 -5.45 10.89 -5.39
N MET A 115 -5.00 9.78 -4.83
CA MET A 115 -5.80 8.99 -3.88
C MET A 115 -6.12 9.78 -2.60
N GLY A 116 -5.11 10.39 -2.01
CA GLY A 116 -5.29 11.22 -0.82
C GLY A 116 -6.18 12.42 -1.08
N LYS A 117 -5.97 13.09 -2.20
CA LYS A 117 -6.78 14.23 -2.66
C LYS A 117 -8.24 13.84 -2.87
N TYR A 118 -8.48 12.68 -3.47
CA TYR A 118 -9.83 12.16 -3.68
C TYR A 118 -10.55 11.92 -2.35
N ILE A 119 -9.91 11.26 -1.40
CA ILE A 119 -10.49 11.04 -0.07
C ILE A 119 -10.80 12.38 0.61
N GLY A 120 -9.87 13.32 0.57
CA GLY A 120 -10.08 14.66 1.12
C GLY A 120 -11.28 15.38 0.49
N GLY A 121 -11.46 15.23 -0.81
CA GLY A 121 -12.61 15.78 -1.53
C GLY A 121 -13.96 15.20 -1.10
N GLN A 122 -13.98 13.97 -0.63
CA GLN A 122 -15.19 13.34 -0.11
C GLN A 122 -15.59 13.83 1.28
N ILE A 123 -14.66 14.32 2.08
CA ILE A 123 -14.88 14.67 3.50
C ILE A 123 -14.79 16.16 3.80
N ASN A 124 -14.39 16.99 2.84
CA ASN A 124 -14.08 18.41 3.08
C ASN A 124 -15.29 19.33 3.21
N SER A 125 -16.53 18.85 2.98
CA SER A 125 -17.72 19.68 2.97
C SER A 125 -18.38 19.89 4.33
N ARG A 126 -17.90 19.20 5.36
CA ARG A 126 -18.46 19.25 6.73
C ARG A 126 -17.40 19.61 7.74
N LYS A 127 -17.83 20.38 8.76
CA LYS A 127 -17.00 20.62 9.94
C LYS A 127 -16.86 19.31 10.71
N GLN A 128 -15.63 18.83 10.87
CA GLN A 128 -15.35 17.57 11.56
C GLN A 128 -13.89 17.48 11.98
N THR A 129 -13.64 16.59 12.95
CA THR A 129 -12.30 16.23 13.38
C THR A 129 -11.82 14.98 12.65
N ILE A 130 -10.54 14.96 12.32
CA ILE A 130 -9.94 13.90 11.51
C ILE A 130 -8.70 13.36 12.21
N GLY A 131 -8.59 12.04 12.26
CA GLY A 131 -7.37 11.31 12.58
C GLY A 131 -6.86 10.61 11.32
N ILE A 132 -5.56 10.61 11.13
CA ILE A 132 -4.93 9.99 9.96
C ILE A 132 -4.01 8.86 10.41
N VAL A 133 -4.23 7.67 9.88
CA VAL A 133 -3.33 6.54 10.01
C VAL A 133 -2.57 6.40 8.69
N VAL A 134 -1.26 6.47 8.79
CA VAL A 134 -0.35 6.48 7.64
C VAL A 134 0.53 5.23 7.66
N GLY A 135 1.13 4.86 6.53
CA GLY A 135 2.14 3.82 6.48
C GLY A 135 3.46 4.27 7.11
N ARG A 136 4.57 3.71 6.66
CA ARG A 136 5.89 4.08 7.16
C ARG A 136 6.26 5.52 6.79
N LYS A 137 6.83 6.22 7.77
CA LYS A 137 7.42 7.54 7.54
C LYS A 137 8.57 7.45 6.53
N ASP A 138 8.83 8.53 5.82
CA ASP A 138 9.90 8.63 4.80
C ASP A 138 9.73 7.62 3.66
N THR A 139 8.49 7.40 3.26
CA THR A 139 8.09 6.68 2.04
C THR A 139 7.33 7.61 1.10
N GLU A 140 7.44 7.36 -0.19
CA GLU A 140 6.72 8.16 -1.21
C GLU A 140 5.20 7.99 -1.06
N ALA A 141 4.74 6.76 -0.86
CA ALA A 141 3.32 6.48 -0.70
C ALA A 141 2.71 7.26 0.46
N ALA A 142 3.34 7.23 1.64
CA ALA A 142 2.87 7.95 2.81
C ALA A 142 2.90 9.47 2.61
N ALA A 143 4.02 10.00 2.14
CA ALA A 143 4.19 11.44 1.95
C ALA A 143 3.22 12.01 0.91
N SER A 144 3.05 11.35 -0.22
CA SER A 144 2.18 11.80 -1.29
C SER A 144 0.70 11.69 -0.92
N ALA A 145 0.28 10.62 -0.27
CA ALA A 145 -1.11 10.45 0.17
C ALA A 145 -1.50 11.50 1.22
N VAL A 146 -0.64 11.74 2.21
CA VAL A 146 -0.86 12.79 3.22
C VAL A 146 -0.93 14.17 2.56
N ARG A 147 -0.03 14.48 1.64
CA ARG A 147 -0.04 15.76 0.94
C ARG A 147 -1.32 15.96 0.12
N GLY A 148 -1.77 14.94 -0.61
CA GLY A 148 -3.01 15.02 -1.37
C GLY A 148 -4.22 15.24 -0.47
N LEU A 149 -4.30 14.52 0.64
CA LEU A 149 -5.35 14.67 1.64
C LEU A 149 -5.34 16.08 2.24
N THR A 150 -4.20 16.56 2.71
CA THR A 150 -4.07 17.88 3.34
C THR A 150 -4.37 19.02 2.35
N ASP A 151 -3.93 18.90 1.11
CA ASP A 151 -4.26 19.88 0.06
C ASP A 151 -5.77 19.97 -0.18
N ALA A 152 -6.46 18.83 -0.23
CA ALA A 152 -7.91 18.80 -0.42
C ALA A 152 -8.70 19.34 0.79
N LEU A 153 -8.12 19.29 1.99
CA LEU A 153 -8.73 19.81 3.21
C LEU A 153 -8.41 21.28 3.45
N GLU A 154 -7.49 21.87 2.70
CA GLU A 154 -7.13 23.28 2.84
C GLU A 154 -8.33 24.18 2.60
N GLY A 155 -8.55 25.14 3.49
CA GLY A 155 -9.70 26.06 3.43
C GLY A 155 -11.04 25.45 3.85
N SER A 156 -11.07 24.17 4.23
CA SER A 156 -12.27 23.53 4.79
C SER A 156 -12.39 23.78 6.30
N ASP A 157 -13.55 23.41 6.88
CA ASP A 157 -13.77 23.44 8.32
C ASP A 157 -13.31 22.14 9.02
N CYS A 158 -12.59 21.29 8.33
CA CYS A 158 -12.03 20.06 8.90
C CYS A 158 -10.78 20.37 9.72
N GLN A 159 -10.65 19.69 10.86
CA GLN A 159 -9.50 19.82 11.74
C GLN A 159 -8.81 18.47 11.90
N ILE A 160 -7.55 18.39 11.49
CA ILE A 160 -6.72 17.20 11.72
C ILE A 160 -6.20 17.27 13.15
N LEU A 161 -6.66 16.35 14.00
CA LEU A 161 -6.24 16.31 15.41
C LEU A 161 -4.92 15.57 15.59
N TRP A 162 -4.68 14.54 14.79
CA TRP A 162 -3.49 13.71 14.90
C TRP A 162 -3.20 12.98 13.60
N GLN A 163 -1.92 12.58 13.45
CA GLN A 163 -1.41 11.70 12.41
C GLN A 163 -0.55 10.64 13.06
N TYR A 164 -0.78 9.38 12.75
CA TYR A 164 0.01 8.28 13.24
C TYR A 164 0.70 7.55 12.09
N TYR A 165 2.02 7.52 12.12
CA TYR A 165 2.83 6.75 11.19
C TYR A 165 3.18 5.40 11.82
N GLN A 166 3.02 4.33 11.06
CA GLN A 166 3.32 2.99 11.55
C GLN A 166 4.81 2.82 11.79
N GLU A 167 5.14 2.20 12.90
CA GLU A 167 6.51 1.82 13.26
C GLU A 167 6.57 0.32 13.50
N LYS A 168 7.77 -0.25 13.33
CA LYS A 168 8.02 -1.65 13.61
C LYS A 168 7.65 -2.00 15.06
N ASP A 169 7.09 -3.19 15.24
CA ASP A 169 6.70 -3.74 16.55
C ASP A 169 5.62 -2.94 17.28
N GLN A 170 4.87 -2.08 16.58
CA GLN A 170 3.71 -1.38 17.12
C GLN A 170 2.40 -1.96 16.56
N ASP A 171 1.43 -2.15 17.44
CA ASP A 171 0.07 -2.52 17.07
C ASP A 171 -0.71 -1.26 16.68
N VAL A 172 -1.11 -1.15 15.43
CA VAL A 172 -1.85 0.02 14.92
C VAL A 172 -3.18 0.20 15.66
N CYS A 173 -3.86 -0.89 16.01
CA CYS A 173 -5.13 -0.84 16.73
C CYS A 173 -4.98 -0.22 18.11
N GLU A 174 -3.96 -0.63 18.86
CA GLU A 174 -3.65 -0.05 20.17
C GLU A 174 -3.28 1.42 20.07
N LYS A 175 -2.45 1.77 19.09
CA LYS A 175 -2.02 3.16 18.87
C LYS A 175 -3.18 4.08 18.51
N VAL A 176 -4.11 3.63 17.69
CA VAL A 176 -5.31 4.39 17.34
C VAL A 176 -6.21 4.59 18.56
N LYS A 177 -6.37 3.57 19.41
CA LYS A 177 -7.15 3.67 20.65
C LYS A 177 -6.57 4.69 21.64
N GLU A 178 -5.26 4.88 21.67
CA GLU A 178 -4.57 5.86 22.52
C GLU A 178 -4.80 7.30 22.05
N GLN A 179 -5.22 7.51 20.79
CA GLN A 179 -5.43 8.85 20.24
C GLN A 179 -6.78 9.45 20.65
N PRO A 180 -6.90 10.78 20.63
CA PRO A 180 -8.19 11.44 20.83
C PRO A 180 -9.24 10.93 19.84
N LYS A 181 -10.47 10.79 20.29
CA LYS A 181 -11.60 10.40 19.44
C LYS A 181 -11.84 11.45 18.35
N VAL A 182 -12.08 10.99 17.12
CA VAL A 182 -12.33 11.82 15.96
C VAL A 182 -13.64 11.45 15.27
N ASP A 183 -14.18 12.38 14.50
CA ASP A 183 -15.40 12.13 13.71
C ASP A 183 -15.10 11.23 12.51
N THR A 184 -13.92 11.40 11.91
CA THR A 184 -13.50 10.64 10.75
C THR A 184 -12.06 10.14 10.89
N LEU A 185 -11.86 8.88 10.59
CA LEU A 185 -10.56 8.22 10.52
C LEU A 185 -10.22 7.99 9.05
N VAL A 186 -9.08 8.50 8.61
CA VAL A 186 -8.56 8.27 7.26
C VAL A 186 -7.36 7.33 7.35
N VAL A 187 -7.46 6.16 6.75
CA VAL A 187 -6.44 5.12 6.79
C VAL A 187 -5.76 5.03 5.42
N LEU A 188 -4.57 5.58 5.31
CA LEU A 188 -3.84 5.73 4.04
C LEU A 188 -2.88 4.57 3.73
N ASP A 189 -3.02 3.46 4.43
CA ASP A 189 -2.19 2.28 4.22
C ASP A 189 -3.04 1.01 4.20
N PRO A 190 -2.94 0.18 3.15
CA PRO A 190 -3.73 -1.04 3.03
C PRO A 190 -3.52 -2.04 4.17
N GLY A 191 -2.28 -2.21 4.63
CA GLY A 191 -1.96 -3.11 5.74
C GLY A 191 -2.58 -2.65 7.06
N ALA A 192 -2.55 -1.35 7.33
CA ALA A 192 -3.20 -0.76 8.51
C ALA A 192 -4.71 -0.92 8.46
N LEU A 193 -5.32 -0.72 7.29
CA LEU A 193 -6.76 -0.90 7.13
C LEU A 193 -7.18 -2.34 7.42
N ASP A 194 -6.42 -3.33 6.95
CA ASP A 194 -6.68 -4.74 7.23
C ASP A 194 -6.59 -5.06 8.73
N GLN A 195 -5.57 -4.54 9.42
CA GLN A 195 -5.42 -4.72 10.88
C GLN A 195 -6.56 -4.08 11.66
N LEU A 196 -6.94 -2.85 11.31
CA LEU A 196 -8.08 -2.17 11.93
C LEU A 196 -9.39 -2.91 11.65
N GLY A 197 -9.54 -3.48 10.45
CA GLY A 197 -10.69 -4.27 10.07
C GLY A 197 -10.86 -5.54 10.90
N ASP A 198 -9.77 -6.24 11.21
CA ASP A 198 -9.78 -7.42 12.09
C ASP A 198 -10.35 -7.08 13.46
N GLN A 199 -9.97 -5.96 14.02
CA GLN A 199 -10.47 -5.51 15.31
C GLN A 199 -11.98 -5.24 15.30
N PHE A 200 -12.51 -4.69 14.21
CA PHE A 200 -13.95 -4.47 14.08
C PHE A 200 -14.73 -5.79 14.04
N GLU A 201 -14.20 -6.82 13.42
CA GLU A 201 -14.80 -8.15 13.39
C GLU A 201 -14.79 -8.80 14.78
N GLU A 202 -13.66 -8.77 15.48
CA GLU A 202 -13.53 -9.28 16.86
C GLU A 202 -14.51 -8.59 17.81
N THR A 203 -14.62 -7.27 17.75
CA THR A 203 -15.55 -6.50 18.60
C THR A 203 -17.02 -6.87 18.33
N GLN A 204 -17.38 -7.23 17.10
CA GLN A 204 -18.74 -7.68 16.76
C GLN A 204 -19.03 -9.08 17.27
N GLU A 205 -18.08 -10.00 17.25
CA GLU A 205 -18.23 -11.34 17.81
C GLU A 205 -18.37 -11.28 19.33
N GLU A 206 -17.59 -10.47 20.03
CA GLU A 206 -17.69 -10.23 21.48
C GLU A 206 -19.03 -9.62 21.87
N VAL A 207 -19.54 -8.64 21.12
CA VAL A 207 -20.82 -7.97 21.36
C VAL A 207 -22.02 -8.93 21.20
N GLN A 208 -21.91 -9.99 20.40
CA GLN A 208 -22.97 -11.01 20.29
C GLN A 208 -23.07 -11.91 21.54
N GLU A 209 -22.02 -12.00 22.33
CA GLU A 209 -21.94 -12.77 23.56
C GLU A 209 -22.28 -11.95 24.83
N GLU A 210 -22.25 -10.60 24.76
CA GLU A 210 -22.52 -9.68 25.86
C GLU A 210 -23.96 -9.19 25.86
N THR A 211 -24.46 -8.81 27.09
CA THR A 211 -25.81 -8.25 27.25
C THR A 211 -25.89 -6.86 26.59
N GLN A 212 -27.11 -6.46 26.13
CA GLN A 212 -27.31 -5.19 25.39
C GLN A 212 -26.91 -3.92 26.19
N GLU A 213 -26.75 -4.01 27.50
CA GLU A 213 -26.33 -2.90 28.35
C GLU A 213 -24.81 -2.69 28.32
N GLU A 214 -24.03 -3.77 28.33
CA GLU A 214 -22.56 -3.75 28.21
C GLU A 214 -22.14 -3.31 26.81
N ALA A 215 -22.84 -3.75 25.75
CA ALA A 215 -22.62 -3.33 24.40
C ALA A 215 -22.78 -1.82 24.15
N ARG A 216 -23.61 -1.12 24.93
CA ARG A 216 -23.81 0.33 24.83
C ARG A 216 -22.68 1.15 25.45
N GLU A 217 -21.96 0.64 26.44
CA GLU A 217 -20.82 1.31 27.06
C GLU A 217 -19.57 1.16 26.22
N GLU A 218 -19.33 0.00 25.58
CA GLU A 218 -18.20 -0.25 24.67
C GLU A 218 -18.32 0.51 23.34
N THR A 219 -19.54 0.82 22.88
CA THR A 219 -19.75 1.61 21.65
C THR A 219 -19.35 3.08 21.77
N GLN A 220 -18.85 3.54 22.92
CA GLN A 220 -18.30 4.90 23.09
C GLN A 220 -16.80 5.00 22.79
N GLU A 221 -16.10 3.88 22.53
CA GLU A 221 -14.71 3.88 22.11
C GLU A 221 -14.54 4.20 20.61
N GLN A 222 -13.28 4.48 20.19
CA GLN A 222 -12.93 4.72 18.80
C GLN A 222 -13.47 3.60 17.89
N GLY A 223 -14.23 3.96 16.88
CA GLY A 223 -14.85 3.05 15.92
C GLY A 223 -16.39 3.06 15.97
N ALA A 224 -17.02 3.39 17.12
CA ALA A 224 -18.48 3.55 17.21
C ALA A 224 -18.87 4.96 16.80
N GLY A 225 -19.58 5.11 15.68
CA GLY A 225 -19.98 6.40 15.12
C GLY A 225 -18.87 7.15 14.40
N THR A 226 -17.63 6.69 14.44
CA THR A 226 -16.53 7.22 13.66
C THR A 226 -16.61 6.70 12.21
N LYS A 227 -16.58 7.62 11.25
CA LYS A 227 -16.55 7.26 9.84
C LYS A 227 -15.14 6.89 9.42
N ILE A 228 -15.02 5.91 8.56
CA ILE A 228 -13.71 5.43 8.07
C ILE A 228 -13.65 5.54 6.56
N TYR A 229 -12.58 6.19 6.08
CA TYR A 229 -12.19 6.24 4.67
C TYR A 229 -10.81 5.64 4.56
N GLY A 230 -10.54 4.90 3.50
CA GLY A 230 -9.23 4.27 3.42
C GLY A 230 -8.77 3.89 2.02
N ILE A 231 -7.51 3.49 1.99
CA ILE A 231 -6.88 2.83 0.84
C ILE A 231 -6.78 1.35 1.17
N GLY A 232 -7.27 0.51 0.29
CA GLY A 232 -7.26 -0.94 0.48
C GLY A 232 -6.72 -1.69 -0.73
N SER A 233 -6.37 -2.95 -0.54
CA SER A 233 -5.87 -3.83 -1.59
C SER A 233 -6.32 -5.28 -1.43
N SER A 234 -7.26 -5.56 -0.54
CA SER A 234 -7.64 -6.91 -0.16
C SER A 234 -9.15 -7.15 -0.22
N MET A 235 -9.55 -8.41 -0.30
CA MET A 235 -10.96 -8.83 -0.14
C MET A 235 -11.54 -8.39 1.20
N LYS A 236 -10.71 -8.39 2.24
CA LYS A 236 -11.08 -7.93 3.57
C LYS A 236 -11.49 -6.46 3.58
N ALA A 237 -10.72 -5.60 2.91
CA ALA A 237 -11.05 -4.18 2.78
C ALA A 237 -12.39 -3.99 2.07
N ILE A 238 -12.66 -4.75 1.02
CA ILE A 238 -13.95 -4.70 0.32
C ILE A 238 -15.09 -5.20 1.18
N ALA A 239 -14.89 -6.25 1.95
CA ALA A 239 -15.89 -6.72 2.90
C ALA A 239 -16.24 -5.62 3.92
N LEU A 240 -15.26 -4.87 4.41
CA LEU A 240 -15.50 -3.72 5.28
C LEU A 240 -16.40 -2.67 4.62
N GLN A 241 -16.18 -2.40 3.34
CA GLN A 241 -17.01 -1.47 2.58
C GLN A 241 -18.44 -2.01 2.39
N ASP A 242 -18.58 -3.28 2.02
CA ASP A 242 -19.88 -3.93 1.81
C ASP A 242 -20.71 -3.99 3.09
N TYR A 243 -20.07 -4.19 4.24
CA TYR A 243 -20.73 -4.17 5.55
C TYR A 243 -20.97 -2.77 6.11
N GLY A 244 -20.61 -1.71 5.36
CA GLY A 244 -20.79 -0.33 5.81
C GLY A 244 -19.84 0.13 6.90
N LYS A 245 -18.75 -0.60 7.15
CA LYS A 245 -17.72 -0.22 8.13
C LYS A 245 -16.84 0.91 7.63
N THR A 246 -16.54 0.92 6.33
CA THR A 246 -15.90 2.04 5.66
C THR A 246 -16.94 2.80 4.84
N GLN A 247 -16.81 4.12 4.77
CA GLN A 247 -17.72 5.01 4.03
C GLN A 247 -17.22 5.23 2.60
N GLY A 248 -15.93 5.16 2.40
CA GLY A 248 -15.27 5.26 1.11
C GLY A 248 -13.96 4.49 1.11
N LEU A 249 -13.66 3.86 -0.01
CA LEU A 249 -12.49 3.03 -0.20
C LEU A 249 -11.90 3.30 -1.57
N VAL A 250 -10.59 3.49 -1.62
CA VAL A 250 -9.80 3.51 -2.86
C VAL A 250 -9.01 2.21 -2.92
N VAL A 251 -9.22 1.42 -3.96
CA VAL A 251 -8.64 0.08 -4.07
C VAL A 251 -7.52 0.07 -5.09
N LEU A 252 -6.35 -0.42 -4.68
CA LEU A 252 -5.19 -0.62 -5.54
C LEU A 252 -5.35 -1.87 -6.42
N ASP A 253 -4.88 -1.78 -7.66
CA ASP A 253 -4.79 -2.94 -8.56
C ASP A 253 -3.42 -3.61 -8.42
N GLY A 254 -3.27 -4.43 -7.38
CA GLY A 254 -2.02 -5.14 -7.10
C GLY A 254 -1.61 -6.08 -8.24
N TYR A 255 -2.56 -6.76 -8.85
CA TYR A 255 -2.29 -7.68 -9.98
C TYR A 255 -1.63 -6.93 -11.16
N GLU A 256 -2.20 -5.79 -11.56
CA GLU A 256 -1.65 -4.99 -12.66
C GLU A 256 -0.27 -4.42 -12.33
N ILE A 257 -0.08 -3.96 -11.10
CA ILE A 257 1.24 -3.48 -10.64
C ILE A 257 2.29 -4.60 -10.83
N GLY A 258 1.98 -5.78 -10.36
CA GLY A 258 2.89 -6.93 -10.50
C GLY A 258 3.10 -7.36 -11.94
N TYR A 259 2.02 -7.48 -12.71
CA TYR A 259 2.07 -7.90 -14.10
C TYR A 259 2.93 -6.97 -14.96
N LYS A 260 2.69 -5.66 -14.88
CA LYS A 260 3.42 -4.65 -15.66
C LYS A 260 4.88 -4.53 -15.25
N SER A 261 5.21 -4.71 -13.97
CA SER A 261 6.59 -4.65 -13.51
C SER A 261 7.46 -5.75 -14.14
N VAL A 262 6.95 -6.96 -14.20
CA VAL A 262 7.65 -8.08 -14.86
C VAL A 262 7.70 -7.90 -16.37
N GLU A 263 6.62 -7.43 -16.98
CA GLU A 263 6.57 -7.15 -18.42
C GLU A 263 7.63 -6.14 -18.84
N GLU A 264 7.78 -5.04 -18.11
CA GLU A 264 8.80 -4.02 -18.39
C GLU A 264 10.21 -4.55 -18.21
N ILE A 265 10.47 -5.25 -17.11
CA ILE A 265 11.80 -5.80 -16.85
C ILE A 265 12.17 -6.87 -17.90
N ALA A 266 11.20 -7.64 -18.37
CA ALA A 266 11.41 -8.63 -19.41
C ALA A 266 11.81 -7.99 -20.74
N LYS A 267 11.19 -6.88 -21.12
CA LYS A 267 11.57 -6.09 -22.31
C LYS A 267 13.02 -5.62 -22.21
N LYS A 268 13.42 -5.15 -21.04
CA LYS A 268 14.79 -4.69 -20.77
C LYS A 268 15.82 -5.83 -20.89
N ILE A 269 15.49 -6.98 -20.35
CA ILE A 269 16.36 -8.17 -20.42
C ILE A 269 16.54 -8.65 -21.88
N LYS A 270 15.47 -8.62 -22.67
CA LYS A 270 15.51 -9.02 -24.08
C LYS A 270 16.28 -8.03 -24.97
N ASN A 271 16.22 -6.77 -24.64
CA ASN A 271 16.89 -5.71 -25.39
C ASN A 271 17.50 -4.69 -24.44
N ARG A 272 18.81 -4.75 -24.27
CA ARG A 272 19.55 -3.86 -23.36
C ARG A 272 19.45 -2.38 -23.72
N LEU A 273 19.14 -2.07 -24.98
CA LEU A 273 18.93 -0.69 -25.43
C LEU A 273 17.53 -0.18 -25.15
N TYR A 274 16.60 -1.07 -24.78
CA TYR A 274 15.25 -0.67 -24.42
C TYR A 274 15.29 0.24 -23.19
N LYS A 275 14.59 1.36 -23.27
CA LYS A 275 14.42 2.28 -22.15
C LYS A 275 13.12 1.95 -21.44
N MET A 276 13.21 1.42 -20.23
CA MET A 276 12.02 1.08 -19.43
C MET A 276 11.16 2.30 -19.18
N GLU A 277 9.84 2.10 -19.29
CA GLU A 277 8.85 3.12 -19.02
C GLU A 277 8.29 2.96 -17.59
N SER A 278 7.90 4.08 -16.99
CA SER A 278 7.08 4.06 -15.78
C SER A 278 5.62 3.90 -16.15
N HIS A 279 4.85 3.20 -15.30
CA HIS A 279 3.42 2.99 -15.49
C HIS A 279 2.66 3.43 -14.25
N GLU A 280 1.73 4.34 -14.43
CA GLU A 280 0.75 4.66 -13.40
C GLU A 280 -0.40 3.66 -13.51
N THR A 281 -0.65 2.92 -12.44
CA THR A 281 -1.72 1.92 -12.41
C THR A 281 -3.03 2.55 -11.96
N GLU A 282 -4.14 2.00 -12.46
CA GLU A 282 -5.47 2.44 -12.09
C GLU A 282 -5.81 2.05 -10.65
N VAL A 283 -6.66 2.86 -10.04
CA VAL A 283 -7.30 2.57 -8.77
C VAL A 283 -8.81 2.50 -8.96
N LYS A 284 -9.49 1.71 -8.14
CA LYS A 284 -10.94 1.65 -8.14
C LYS A 284 -11.47 2.42 -6.93
N ILE A 285 -12.40 3.33 -7.19
CA ILE A 285 -13.03 4.12 -6.15
C ILE A 285 -14.35 3.46 -5.78
N MET A 286 -14.55 3.20 -4.49
CA MET A 286 -15.76 2.62 -3.95
C MET A 286 -16.38 3.57 -2.93
N ASP A 287 -17.63 3.90 -3.12
CA ASP A 287 -18.50 4.54 -2.15
C ASP A 287 -19.59 3.53 -1.72
N GLN A 288 -20.60 3.99 -0.96
CA GLN A 288 -21.67 3.12 -0.49
C GLN A 288 -22.58 2.57 -1.61
N ASP A 289 -22.61 3.25 -2.74
CA ASP A 289 -23.47 2.90 -3.87
C ASP A 289 -22.72 2.10 -4.94
N THR A 290 -21.39 2.07 -4.91
CA THR A 290 -20.54 1.40 -5.88
C THR A 290 -20.27 -0.04 -5.45
N LYS A 291 -20.60 -1.00 -6.31
CA LYS A 291 -20.24 -2.40 -6.13
C LYS A 291 -19.29 -2.82 -7.23
N LEU A 292 -18.28 -3.61 -6.88
CA LEU A 292 -17.42 -4.24 -7.86
C LEU A 292 -18.14 -5.41 -8.54
N LEU A 293 -17.97 -5.52 -9.85
CA LEU A 293 -18.41 -6.67 -10.61
C LEU A 293 -17.48 -7.88 -10.33
N ASP A 294 -17.97 -9.10 -10.52
CA ASP A 294 -17.19 -10.30 -10.21
C ASP A 294 -15.84 -10.36 -10.94
N ASP A 295 -15.79 -9.96 -12.20
CA ASP A 295 -14.57 -9.88 -12.99
C ASP A 295 -13.60 -8.78 -12.51
N GLU A 296 -14.12 -7.66 -11.99
CA GLU A 296 -13.31 -6.63 -11.34
C GLU A 296 -12.73 -7.16 -10.01
N ILE A 297 -13.49 -7.93 -9.26
CA ILE A 297 -13.04 -8.57 -8.02
C ILE A 297 -11.87 -9.53 -8.32
N GLU A 298 -11.97 -10.36 -9.34
CA GLU A 298 -10.89 -11.26 -9.76
C GLU A 298 -9.63 -10.48 -10.18
N ARG A 299 -9.80 -9.35 -10.83
CA ARG A 299 -8.70 -8.51 -11.32
C ARG A 299 -8.02 -7.72 -10.20
N PHE A 300 -8.80 -6.98 -9.40
CA PHE A 300 -8.26 -6.11 -8.36
C PHE A 300 -7.90 -6.85 -7.08
N LEU A 301 -8.66 -7.87 -6.75
CA LEU A 301 -8.64 -8.52 -5.46
C LEU A 301 -8.46 -10.01 -5.60
N TYR A 302 -7.37 -10.46 -5.11
CA TYR A 302 -7.18 -11.89 -5.00
C TYR A 302 -7.68 -12.38 -3.64
N SER A 303 -8.59 -13.38 -3.66
CA SER A 303 -9.02 -14.00 -2.43
C SER A 303 -7.88 -14.83 -1.85
N TYR A 304 -7.71 -14.73 -0.55
CA TYR A 304 -6.82 -15.59 0.21
C TYR A 304 -7.34 -17.04 0.13
N GLU A 305 -6.67 -17.91 -0.64
CA GLU A 305 -6.81 -19.36 -0.55
C GLU A 305 -5.57 -19.96 0.10
#